data_d33280fbfd259f3da1897aed5dd32ab5
#
_entry.id   d33280fbfd259f3da1897aed5dd32ab5
#
_cell.length_a   1.000
_cell.length_b   1.000
_cell.length_c   1.000
_cell.angle_alpha   90.00
_cell.angle_beta   90.00
_cell.angle_gamma   90.00
#
_symmetry.space_group_name_H-M   'P 1'
#
loop_
_entity.id
_entity.type
_entity.pdbx_description
1 polymer ?
#
loop_
_entity_poly.entity_id
_entity_poly.type
_entity_poly.pdbx_seq_one_letter_code
_entity_poly.pdbx_strand_id
1 'polypeptide(L)'
;MKKISIEVNGQKVKKEVPDHTILSVLLRDILNLTGTHIGCDTSQCGACVVHVDGKSIKSCTTLAADINGSKVTTIEGLSKNGKMHPMQEAFKKMHGLQCGFCTPGMVMSAVDLLKNNKKPSDTEIRDWLEGNICRCTGYQNIVAAVKEAASKM
;
A
#
# COMPACT_ATOMS: atom_id res chain seq x y z
N MET A 1 -8.11 -14.77 -21.96
CA MET A 1 -6.71 -14.33 -21.73
C MET A 1 -6.52 -12.90 -22.20
N LYS A 2 -5.96 -12.05 -21.33
CA LYS A 2 -5.74 -10.63 -21.61
C LYS A 2 -4.24 -10.34 -21.56
N LYS A 3 -3.72 -9.66 -22.57
CA LYS A 3 -2.35 -9.12 -22.57
C LYS A 3 -2.35 -7.82 -21.82
N ILE A 4 -1.56 -7.72 -20.78
CA ILE A 4 -1.37 -6.52 -19.96
C ILE A 4 0.07 -6.03 -20.07
N SER A 5 0.24 -4.73 -20.05
CA SER A 5 1.54 -4.04 -19.99
C SER A 5 1.44 -2.93 -18.97
N ILE A 6 2.08 -3.10 -17.83
CA ILE A 6 2.08 -2.15 -16.70
C ILE A 6 3.51 -1.91 -16.24
N GLU A 7 3.73 -0.82 -15.52
CA GLU A 7 4.99 -0.59 -14.80
C GLU A 7 4.80 -0.96 -13.33
N VAL A 8 5.61 -1.86 -12.79
CA VAL A 8 5.55 -2.24 -11.37
C VAL A 8 6.89 -1.91 -10.73
N ASN A 9 6.89 -1.02 -9.73
CA ASN A 9 8.09 -0.57 -9.01
C ASN A 9 9.22 -0.10 -9.95
N GLY A 10 8.85 0.60 -11.03
CA GLY A 10 9.78 1.12 -12.03
C GLY A 10 10.20 0.11 -13.12
N GLN A 11 9.69 -1.11 -13.08
CA GLN A 11 9.99 -2.14 -14.07
C GLN A 11 8.78 -2.40 -14.99
N LYS A 12 9.01 -2.44 -16.29
CA LYS A 12 7.96 -2.80 -17.25
C LYS A 12 7.66 -4.29 -17.19
N VAL A 13 6.40 -4.61 -16.95
CA VAL A 13 5.86 -5.96 -16.87
C VAL A 13 4.87 -6.16 -18.01
N LYS A 14 5.14 -7.17 -18.87
CA LYS A 14 4.21 -7.63 -19.90
C LYS A 14 3.84 -9.08 -19.60
N LYS A 15 2.57 -9.33 -19.41
CA LYS A 15 2.04 -10.67 -19.08
C LYS A 15 0.74 -10.93 -19.83
N GLU A 16 0.46 -12.18 -20.05
CA GLU A 16 -0.85 -12.64 -20.48
C GLU A 16 -1.50 -13.36 -19.30
N VAL A 17 -2.68 -12.91 -18.90
CA VAL A 17 -3.37 -13.37 -17.70
C VAL A 17 -4.84 -13.63 -17.99
N PRO A 18 -5.52 -14.48 -17.23
CA PRO A 18 -6.99 -14.63 -17.29
C PRO A 18 -7.67 -13.27 -17.09
N ASP A 19 -8.79 -13.05 -17.79
CA ASP A 19 -9.50 -11.76 -17.80
C ASP A 19 -9.99 -11.33 -16.40
N HIS A 20 -10.25 -12.31 -15.52
CA HIS A 20 -10.70 -12.11 -14.14
C HIS A 20 -9.55 -11.95 -13.13
N THR A 21 -8.30 -11.89 -13.58
CA THR A 21 -7.16 -11.76 -12.67
C THR A 21 -7.22 -10.43 -11.92
N ILE A 22 -7.33 -10.49 -10.60
CA ILE A 22 -7.26 -9.30 -9.74
C ILE A 22 -5.80 -8.90 -9.51
N LEU A 23 -5.59 -7.59 -9.26
CA LEU A 23 -4.25 -7.02 -9.11
C LEU A 23 -3.45 -7.68 -7.98
N SER A 24 -4.08 -7.99 -6.85
CA SER A 24 -3.40 -8.66 -5.73
C SER A 24 -2.85 -10.04 -6.10
N VAL A 25 -3.58 -10.81 -6.91
CA VAL A 25 -3.12 -12.11 -7.44
C VAL A 25 -1.97 -11.91 -8.43
N LEU A 26 -2.09 -10.93 -9.33
CA LEU A 26 -1.00 -10.59 -10.24
C LEU A 26 0.29 -10.27 -9.48
N LEU A 27 0.20 -9.41 -8.45
CA LEU A 27 1.37 -9.00 -7.66
C LEU A 27 1.96 -10.18 -6.88
N ARG A 28 1.14 -10.90 -6.12
CA ARG A 28 1.62 -11.93 -5.19
C ARG A 28 2.01 -13.23 -5.89
N ASP A 29 1.13 -13.74 -6.74
CA ASP A 29 1.24 -15.11 -7.22
C ASP A 29 1.96 -15.19 -8.59
N ILE A 30 1.85 -14.15 -9.42
CA ILE A 30 2.46 -14.12 -10.74
C ILE A 30 3.80 -13.39 -10.74
N LEU A 31 3.91 -12.30 -9.97
CA LEU A 31 5.14 -11.49 -9.89
C LEU A 31 5.96 -11.75 -8.63
N ASN A 32 5.48 -12.59 -7.72
CA ASN A 32 6.12 -12.93 -6.43
C ASN A 32 6.42 -11.70 -5.54
N LEU A 33 5.63 -10.62 -5.67
CA LEU A 33 5.69 -9.45 -4.80
C LEU A 33 4.75 -9.66 -3.61
N THR A 34 5.21 -10.41 -2.63
CA THR A 34 4.41 -10.90 -1.50
C THR A 34 4.24 -9.89 -0.36
N GLY A 35 4.88 -8.72 -0.45
CA GLY A 35 4.75 -7.65 0.55
C GLY A 35 3.35 -7.03 0.61
N THR A 36 2.56 -7.10 -0.46
CA THR A 36 1.14 -6.79 -0.44
C THR A 36 0.36 -7.95 0.17
N HIS A 37 -0.35 -7.72 1.27
CA HIS A 37 -1.09 -8.76 1.98
C HIS A 37 -2.58 -8.80 1.61
N ILE A 38 -3.24 -9.94 1.84
CA ILE A 38 -4.68 -10.11 1.71
C ILE A 38 -5.21 -10.58 3.05
N GLY A 39 -5.98 -9.74 3.75
CA GLY A 39 -6.50 -10.03 5.10
C GLY A 39 -8.02 -10.24 5.15
N CYS A 40 -8.73 -10.09 4.04
CA CYS A 40 -10.18 -10.32 3.95
C CYS A 40 -10.58 -10.65 2.51
N ASP A 41 -11.85 -11.05 2.34
CA ASP A 41 -12.53 -11.25 1.06
C ASP A 41 -13.66 -10.22 0.81
N THR A 42 -13.77 -9.21 1.67
CA THR A 42 -14.88 -8.25 1.72
C THR A 42 -14.47 -6.81 1.40
N SER A 43 -13.25 -6.58 0.93
CA SER A 43 -12.69 -5.26 0.57
C SER A 43 -12.56 -4.27 1.75
N GLN A 44 -12.60 -4.74 3.00
CA GLN A 44 -12.65 -3.87 4.18
C GLN A 44 -11.28 -3.64 4.82
N CYS A 45 -10.42 -4.66 4.88
CA CYS A 45 -9.24 -4.64 5.77
C CYS A 45 -8.12 -3.68 5.36
N GLY A 46 -7.98 -3.35 4.09
CA GLY A 46 -6.94 -2.44 3.59
C GLY A 46 -5.51 -3.00 3.56
N ALA A 47 -5.30 -4.27 3.95
CA ALA A 47 -3.96 -4.89 3.92
C ALA A 47 -3.38 -4.98 2.50
N CYS A 48 -4.24 -4.96 1.48
CA CYS A 48 -3.89 -5.08 0.07
C CYS A 48 -3.65 -3.73 -0.64
N VAL A 49 -3.64 -2.61 0.09
CA VAL A 49 -3.47 -1.28 -0.52
C VAL A 49 -2.12 -1.16 -1.21
N VAL A 50 -2.17 -0.72 -2.46
CA VAL A 50 -1.03 -0.36 -3.31
C VAL A 50 -1.30 1.01 -3.94
N HIS A 51 -0.30 1.60 -4.60
CA HIS A 51 -0.55 2.79 -5.42
C HIS A 51 -0.69 2.41 -6.89
N VAL A 52 -1.70 2.95 -7.56
CA VAL A 52 -1.84 2.96 -9.01
C VAL A 52 -1.87 4.41 -9.46
N ASP A 53 -0.93 4.78 -10.33
CA ASP A 53 -0.74 6.16 -10.79
C ASP A 53 -0.65 7.17 -9.64
N GLY A 54 -0.02 6.75 -8.53
CA GLY A 54 0.23 7.57 -7.36
C GLY A 54 -0.90 7.63 -6.33
N LYS A 55 -2.05 7.01 -6.56
CA LYS A 55 -3.21 6.97 -5.66
C LYS A 55 -3.33 5.62 -4.97
N SER A 56 -3.68 5.62 -3.68
CA SER A 56 -3.93 4.39 -2.93
C SER A 56 -5.23 3.72 -3.37
N ILE A 57 -5.14 2.44 -3.70
CA ILE A 57 -6.28 1.60 -4.07
C ILE A 57 -6.19 0.23 -3.41
N LYS A 58 -7.31 -0.46 -3.27
CA LYS A 58 -7.37 -1.85 -2.80
C LYS A 58 -7.14 -2.80 -3.96
N SER A 59 -5.99 -3.46 -4.01
CA SER A 59 -5.62 -4.35 -5.11
C SER A 59 -6.49 -5.62 -5.20
N CYS A 60 -7.18 -5.99 -4.13
CA CYS A 60 -8.08 -7.15 -4.10
C CYS A 60 -9.41 -6.93 -4.84
N THR A 61 -9.73 -5.69 -5.21
CA THR A 61 -10.97 -5.32 -5.95
C THR A 61 -10.70 -4.71 -7.32
N THR A 62 -9.45 -4.69 -7.74
CA THR A 62 -9.03 -4.08 -9.01
C THR A 62 -8.62 -5.18 -9.98
N LEU A 63 -9.18 -5.20 -11.17
CA LEU A 63 -8.75 -6.12 -12.22
C LEU A 63 -7.43 -5.67 -12.82
N ALA A 64 -6.52 -6.62 -13.04
CA ALA A 64 -5.24 -6.33 -13.68
C ALA A 64 -5.40 -5.77 -15.11
N ALA A 65 -6.47 -6.16 -15.79
CA ALA A 65 -6.80 -5.66 -17.12
C ALA A 65 -7.20 -4.17 -17.14
N ASP A 66 -7.84 -3.68 -16.08
CA ASP A 66 -8.34 -2.30 -16.00
C ASP A 66 -7.22 -1.27 -15.78
N ILE A 67 -6.09 -1.72 -15.26
CA ILE A 67 -4.92 -0.87 -15.02
C ILE A 67 -3.83 -1.02 -16.11
N ASN A 68 -4.21 -1.52 -17.29
CA ASN A 68 -3.28 -1.64 -18.39
C ASN A 68 -2.71 -0.26 -18.78
N GLY A 69 -1.39 -0.14 -18.88
CA GLY A 69 -0.69 1.13 -19.12
C GLY A 69 -0.33 1.91 -17.86
N SER A 70 -0.86 1.56 -16.70
CA SER A 70 -0.64 2.28 -15.44
C SER A 70 0.68 1.93 -14.75
N LYS A 71 1.04 2.78 -13.78
CA LYS A 71 2.18 2.59 -12.89
C LYS A 71 1.70 2.09 -11.53
N VAL A 72 2.17 0.92 -11.12
CA VAL A 72 1.88 0.32 -9.82
C VAL A 72 3.09 0.44 -8.91
N THR A 73 2.90 0.94 -7.70
CA THR A 73 3.91 0.92 -6.64
C THR A 73 3.40 0.08 -5.48
N THR A 74 4.16 -0.93 -5.10
CA THR A 74 3.90 -1.76 -3.92
C THR A 74 4.81 -1.33 -2.77
N ILE A 75 4.65 -1.95 -1.60
CA ILE A 75 5.50 -1.67 -0.44
C ILE A 75 6.99 -1.91 -0.74
N GLU A 76 7.31 -2.90 -1.58
CA GLU A 76 8.68 -3.20 -2.01
C GLU A 76 9.30 -2.07 -2.82
N GLY A 77 8.47 -1.28 -3.50
CA GLY A 77 8.93 -0.15 -4.32
C GLY A 77 9.12 1.16 -3.57
N LEU A 78 8.77 1.24 -2.28
CA LEU A 78 8.96 2.46 -1.48
C LEU A 78 10.42 2.65 -1.05
N SER A 79 11.08 1.59 -0.63
CA SER A 79 12.51 1.62 -0.29
C SER A 79 13.37 1.77 -1.54
N LYS A 80 14.36 2.65 -1.49
CA LYS A 80 15.27 2.89 -2.62
C LYS A 80 16.71 2.78 -2.15
N ASN A 81 17.54 2.06 -2.92
CA ASN A 81 18.97 1.92 -2.65
C ASN A 81 19.29 1.44 -1.22
N GLY A 82 18.50 0.50 -0.69
CA GLY A 82 18.65 -0.03 0.67
C GLY A 82 18.21 0.93 1.79
N LYS A 83 17.65 2.10 1.45
CA LYS A 83 17.12 3.06 2.43
C LYS A 83 15.61 2.96 2.52
N MET A 84 15.11 2.85 3.73
CA MET A 84 13.67 2.88 4.00
C MET A 84 13.06 4.24 3.63
N HIS A 85 11.82 4.21 3.17
CA HIS A 85 11.03 5.43 3.00
C HIS A 85 10.78 6.08 4.38
N PRO A 86 10.72 7.43 4.50
CA PRO A 86 10.49 8.11 5.78
C PRO A 86 9.28 7.58 6.57
N MET A 87 8.21 7.20 5.88
CA MET A 87 7.05 6.57 6.51
C MET A 87 7.39 5.21 7.15
N GLN A 88 8.18 4.38 6.48
CA GLN A 88 8.64 3.09 7.03
C GLN A 88 9.54 3.29 8.24
N GLU A 89 10.46 4.25 8.18
CA GLU A 89 11.30 4.62 9.32
C GLU A 89 10.48 5.11 10.51
N ALA A 90 9.45 5.93 10.25
CA ALA A 90 8.57 6.45 11.28
C ALA A 90 7.76 5.31 11.94
N PHE A 91 7.22 4.35 11.17
CA PHE A 91 6.55 3.18 11.72
C PHE A 91 7.47 2.35 12.62
N LYS A 92 8.73 2.17 12.22
CA LYS A 92 9.74 1.49 13.04
C LYS A 92 10.04 2.28 14.31
N LYS A 93 10.31 3.59 14.21
CA LYS A 93 10.69 4.46 15.33
C LYS A 93 9.58 4.60 16.37
N MET A 94 8.34 4.79 15.91
CA MET A 94 7.16 5.03 16.77
C MET A 94 6.44 3.74 17.18
N HIS A 95 7.01 2.57 16.87
CA HIS A 95 6.38 1.27 17.12
C HIS A 95 4.96 1.15 16.55
N GLY A 96 4.75 1.65 15.32
CA GLY A 96 3.48 1.63 14.62
C GLY A 96 3.07 0.24 14.11
N LEU A 97 3.75 -0.81 14.51
CA LEU A 97 3.47 -2.19 14.11
C LEU A 97 3.79 -3.16 15.25
N GLN A 98 3.09 -4.30 15.24
CA GLN A 98 3.40 -5.46 16.09
C GLN A 98 3.57 -6.70 15.23
N CYS A 99 2.47 -7.39 14.80
CA CYS A 99 2.60 -8.54 13.91
C CYS A 99 3.07 -8.18 12.49
N GLY A 100 2.89 -6.93 12.06
CA GLY A 100 3.31 -6.42 10.75
C GLY A 100 2.37 -6.74 9.60
N PHE A 101 1.27 -7.47 9.80
CA PHE A 101 0.39 -7.89 8.72
C PHE A 101 -0.34 -6.71 8.04
N CYS A 102 -0.86 -5.77 8.82
CA CYS A 102 -1.52 -4.57 8.28
C CYS A 102 -0.53 -3.52 7.74
N THR A 103 0.73 -3.63 8.11
CA THR A 103 1.72 -2.56 7.94
C THR A 103 1.95 -2.15 6.49
N PRO A 104 2.10 -3.05 5.51
CA PRO A 104 2.28 -2.62 4.12
C PRO A 104 1.13 -1.76 3.61
N GLY A 105 -0.11 -2.20 3.79
CA GLY A 105 -1.29 -1.44 3.38
C GLY A 105 -1.45 -0.13 4.13
N MET A 106 -1.19 -0.13 5.43
CA MET A 106 -1.25 1.06 6.28
C MET A 106 -0.23 2.11 5.85
N VAL A 107 1.02 1.70 5.58
CA VAL A 107 2.09 2.58 5.08
C VAL A 107 1.72 3.16 3.72
N MET A 108 1.22 2.35 2.78
CA MET A 108 0.81 2.82 1.45
C MET A 108 -0.31 3.86 1.54
N SER A 109 -1.33 3.62 2.38
CA SER A 109 -2.42 4.58 2.62
C SER A 109 -1.91 5.88 3.25
N ALA A 110 -1.03 5.80 4.24
CA ALA A 110 -0.46 6.96 4.92
C ALA A 110 0.45 7.79 4.01
N VAL A 111 1.21 7.17 3.12
CA VAL A 111 2.02 7.89 2.12
C VAL A 111 1.14 8.71 1.18
N ASP A 112 0.01 8.16 0.75
CA ASP A 112 -0.94 8.89 -0.10
C ASP A 112 -1.59 10.05 0.66
N LEU A 113 -1.96 9.87 1.93
CA LEU A 113 -2.42 10.97 2.79
C LEU A 113 -1.43 12.13 2.79
N LEU A 114 -0.14 11.87 3.05
CA LEU A 114 0.86 12.92 3.16
C LEU A 114 1.22 13.59 1.83
N LYS A 115 0.88 12.98 0.69
CA LYS A 115 0.94 13.67 -0.61
C LYS A 115 -0.15 14.74 -0.74
N ASN A 116 -1.32 14.46 -0.19
CA ASN A 116 -2.49 15.34 -0.28
C ASN A 116 -2.56 16.35 0.87
N ASN A 117 -2.13 15.98 2.07
CA ASN A 117 -2.08 16.84 3.25
C ASN A 117 -0.76 16.64 3.99
N LYS A 118 0.11 17.66 3.97
CA LYS A 118 1.44 17.61 4.58
C LYS A 118 1.46 17.69 6.10
N LYS A 119 0.38 18.18 6.71
CA LYS A 119 0.28 18.36 8.18
C LYS A 119 -1.09 17.93 8.68
N PRO A 120 -1.45 16.63 8.55
CA PRO A 120 -2.75 16.17 8.97
C PRO A 120 -2.86 16.21 10.51
N SER A 121 -4.05 16.56 10.99
CA SER A 121 -4.44 16.39 12.39
C SER A 121 -4.63 14.90 12.72
N ASP A 122 -4.69 14.57 14.01
CA ASP A 122 -4.96 13.20 14.46
C ASP A 122 -6.30 12.67 13.92
N THR A 123 -7.32 13.52 13.86
CA THR A 123 -8.64 13.17 13.32
C THR A 123 -8.54 12.87 11.83
N GLU A 124 -7.91 13.73 11.04
CA GLU A 124 -7.73 13.51 9.60
C GLU A 124 -6.94 12.23 9.29
N ILE A 125 -5.93 11.90 10.12
CA ILE A 125 -5.20 10.64 9.98
C ILE A 125 -6.13 9.45 10.24
N ARG A 126 -6.93 9.51 11.30
CA ARG A 126 -7.87 8.43 11.65
C ARG A 126 -8.93 8.24 10.57
N ASP A 127 -9.52 9.33 10.11
CA ASP A 127 -10.54 9.31 9.05
C ASP A 127 -9.97 8.73 7.75
N TRP A 128 -8.75 9.10 7.39
CA TRP A 128 -8.10 8.55 6.20
C TRP A 128 -7.81 7.06 6.30
N LEU A 129 -7.48 6.59 7.50
CA LEU A 129 -7.14 5.19 7.76
C LEU A 129 -8.34 4.31 8.14
N GLU A 130 -9.58 4.81 8.07
CA GLU A 130 -10.79 4.01 8.35
C GLU A 130 -10.88 2.72 7.51
N GLY A 131 -10.37 2.75 6.28
CA GLY A 131 -10.29 1.58 5.39
C GLY A 131 -9.11 0.64 5.67
N ASN A 132 -8.36 0.82 6.77
CA ASN A 132 -7.18 0.03 7.12
C ASN A 132 -7.34 -0.52 8.54
N ILE A 133 -7.48 -1.84 8.66
CA ILE A 133 -7.69 -2.52 9.95
C ILE A 133 -6.37 -3.01 10.54
N CYS A 134 -6.13 -2.67 11.80
CA CYS A 134 -5.07 -3.24 12.62
C CYS A 134 -5.66 -3.87 13.89
N ARG A 135 -5.35 -5.16 14.13
CA ARG A 135 -5.86 -5.89 15.29
C ARG A 135 -4.95 -5.77 16.52
N CYS A 136 -3.71 -5.29 16.35
CA CYS A 136 -2.68 -5.35 17.38
C CYS A 136 -2.48 -4.05 18.15
N THR A 137 -2.38 -2.91 17.44
CA THR A 137 -1.79 -1.67 17.97
C THR A 137 -2.78 -0.74 18.68
N GLY A 138 -4.08 -0.88 18.45
CA GLY A 138 -5.08 0.11 18.87
C GLY A 138 -4.94 1.46 18.14
N TYR A 139 -4.17 1.51 17.04
CA TYR A 139 -3.95 2.66 16.14
C TYR A 139 -3.15 3.84 16.72
N GLN A 140 -2.97 3.94 18.01
CA GLN A 140 -2.33 5.10 18.65
C GLN A 140 -0.91 5.34 18.12
N ASN A 141 -0.09 4.31 18.10
CA ASN A 141 1.28 4.40 17.58
C ASN A 141 1.32 4.58 16.05
N ILE A 142 0.31 4.10 15.34
CA ILE A 142 0.18 4.32 13.89
C ILE A 142 -0.05 5.81 13.60
N VAL A 143 -0.97 6.46 14.33
CA VAL A 143 -1.19 7.91 14.22
C VAL A 143 0.09 8.69 14.53
N ALA A 144 0.79 8.32 15.61
CA ALA A 144 2.06 8.93 15.98
C ALA A 144 3.13 8.74 14.88
N ALA A 145 3.18 7.56 14.24
CA ALA A 145 4.10 7.29 13.14
C ALA A 145 3.81 8.16 11.91
N VAL A 146 2.55 8.33 11.55
CA VAL A 146 2.17 9.19 10.42
C VAL A 146 2.56 10.65 10.70
N LYS A 147 2.36 11.16 11.91
CA LYS A 147 2.80 12.52 12.32
C LYS A 147 4.32 12.67 12.29
N GLU A 148 5.06 11.67 12.77
CA GLU A 148 6.53 11.66 12.70
C GLU A 148 7.00 11.69 11.24
N ALA A 149 6.38 10.91 10.35
CA ALA A 149 6.71 10.92 8.93
C ALA A 149 6.38 12.28 8.28
N ALA A 150 5.27 12.91 8.65
CA ALA A 150 4.86 14.21 8.14
C ALA A 150 5.90 15.31 8.45
N SER A 151 6.65 15.19 9.54
CA SER A 151 7.73 16.13 9.87
C SER A 151 8.97 15.99 8.98
N LYS A 152 9.06 14.89 8.20
CA LYS A 152 10.23 14.54 7.36
C LYS A 152 9.93 14.49 5.86
N MET A 153 8.68 14.62 5.48
CA MET A 153 8.18 14.60 4.10
C MET A 153 7.65 15.97 3.67
#